data_22e7f92901e576c222abd32b82e3a84d
#
_entry.id   22e7f92901e576c222abd32b82e3a84d
#
_cell.length_a   1.000
_cell.length_b   1.000
_cell.length_c   1.000
_cell.angle_alpha   90.00
_cell.angle_beta   90.00
_cell.angle_gamma   90.00
#
_symmetry.space_group_name_H-M   'P 1'
#
loop_
_entity.id
_entity.type
_entity.pdbx_description
1 polymer ?
#
loop_
_entity_poly.entity_id
_entity_poly.type
_entity_poly.pdbx_seq_one_letter_code
_entity_poly.pdbx_strand_id
1 'polypeptide(L)'
;MPSSEKARNHAFGPRAENHTGAHARASRRPTRSMGAPALPTSMHAALAGHEAPVLAARFSKDGAYLLTAGKDRTFRLWNPRKGTCIKTYAGHAREVRDVDAAADNSRLATCGGDKDVFLWDVTSGSRLRRFRGHEGGVNAVAFAGENDSVVVSAGFDRTVRFFDCRSGRADAIQIIGGVGGTSSFKDAVTCLAVSGTKVLAGSVDGSAKTFDARAGVEREDAFGADRPVISVAFSGDGNCALVGTLRDRLALLDIETADVLAEYRGRVCRDSKTPARLTHDDAHVVAASEDGFAIAWDLVDAAVAARVHAHPGHGVTALDWHPTAPVMATGGTDGAVRVWVPPGGSAAYARDAR
;
A
#
# COMPACT_ATOMS: atom_id res chain seq x y z
N MET A 1 64.03 8.18 45.76
CA MET A 1 64.51 9.31 46.57
C MET A 1 65.03 10.36 45.61
N PRO A 2 64.84 11.62 45.89
CA PRO A 2 63.61 12.44 45.89
C PRO A 2 63.76 13.61 44.91
N SER A 3 62.75 14.37 44.68
CA SER A 3 62.39 15.71 45.11
C SER A 3 61.49 16.31 44.05
N SER A 4 60.29 16.64 44.40
CA SER A 4 59.72 17.92 44.84
C SER A 4 60.02 19.09 43.90
N GLU A 5 58.99 19.73 43.28
CA GLU A 5 58.51 21.00 43.77
C GLU A 5 57.46 21.63 42.84
N LYS A 6 56.38 22.03 43.49
CA LYS A 6 55.64 23.28 43.45
C LYS A 6 54.73 23.65 42.31
N ALA A 7 53.53 23.75 42.79
CA ALA A 7 52.33 24.43 42.28
C ALA A 7 52.60 25.86 41.72
N ARG A 8 51.82 26.24 40.68
CA ARG A 8 51.27 27.59 40.53
C ARG A 8 49.86 27.50 39.96
N ASN A 9 48.93 27.92 40.80
CA ASN A 9 47.57 28.26 40.44
C ASN A 9 47.58 29.42 39.39
N HIS A 10 46.82 29.24 38.29
CA HIS A 10 46.21 30.35 37.61
C HIS A 10 44.78 29.96 37.29
N ALA A 11 43.86 30.62 38.01
CA ALA A 11 42.44 30.66 37.73
C ALA A 11 42.20 31.41 36.41
N PHE A 12 41.52 30.78 35.47
CA PHE A 12 40.82 31.45 34.38
C PHE A 12 39.37 30.99 34.35
N GLY A 13 38.46 31.96 34.47
CA GLY A 13 37.05 31.82 34.54
C GLY A 13 36.43 31.23 33.25
N PRO A 14 35.17 30.81 33.32
CA PRO A 14 34.53 30.12 32.24
C PRO A 14 34.20 31.07 31.07
N ARG A 15 34.74 30.82 29.91
CA ARG A 15 34.29 31.40 28.65
C ARG A 15 32.98 30.76 28.30
N ALA A 16 31.92 31.56 28.19
CA ALA A 16 30.67 31.22 27.56
C ALA A 16 30.90 30.91 26.07
N GLU A 17 30.84 29.65 25.67
CA GLU A 17 30.69 29.26 24.27
C GLU A 17 29.24 29.35 23.89
N ASN A 18 28.92 30.36 23.10
CA ASN A 18 27.67 30.49 22.36
C ASN A 18 27.55 29.33 21.36
N HIS A 19 26.84 28.29 21.68
CA HIS A 19 26.31 27.36 20.69
C HIS A 19 25.08 27.99 20.06
N THR A 20 25.29 28.77 19.02
CA THR A 20 24.26 29.19 18.09
C THR A 20 23.94 28.05 17.13
N GLY A 21 22.68 27.71 17.06
CA GLY A 21 22.06 27.25 15.83
C GLY A 21 22.03 25.76 15.57
N ALA A 22 21.39 24.98 16.43
CA ALA A 22 20.67 23.81 15.96
C ALA A 22 19.34 24.30 15.35
N HIS A 23 19.31 24.45 14.04
CA HIS A 23 18.06 24.58 13.31
C HIS A 23 17.33 23.24 13.45
N ALA A 24 16.48 23.14 14.46
CA ALA A 24 15.40 22.17 14.49
C ALA A 24 14.51 22.48 13.27
N ARG A 25 14.70 21.75 12.17
CA ARG A 25 13.69 21.65 11.12
C ARG A 25 12.48 21.03 11.79
N ALA A 26 11.49 21.87 12.10
CA ALA A 26 10.20 21.43 12.57
C ALA A 26 9.70 20.39 11.56
N SER A 27 9.50 19.16 12.03
CA SER A 27 8.77 18.13 11.29
C SER A 27 7.46 18.77 10.87
N ARG A 28 7.24 18.89 9.57
CA ARG A 28 6.00 19.46 9.02
C ARG A 28 4.89 18.47 9.33
N ARG A 29 4.24 18.64 10.49
CA ARG A 29 2.95 18.01 10.74
C ARG A 29 1.99 18.45 9.64
N PRO A 30 1.27 17.54 8.99
CA PRO A 30 0.26 17.90 8.00
C PRO A 30 -0.74 18.88 8.64
N THR A 31 -0.97 20.00 7.98
CA THR A 31 -1.92 21.02 8.46
C THR A 31 -3.33 20.63 8.04
N ARG A 32 -4.27 20.67 8.96
CA ARG A 32 -5.68 20.43 8.70
C ARG A 32 -6.18 21.35 7.58
N SER A 33 -6.64 20.79 6.48
CA SER A 33 -7.28 21.57 5.42
C SER A 33 -8.67 22.00 5.88
N MET A 34 -8.92 23.29 5.86
CA MET A 34 -10.26 23.84 6.11
C MET A 34 -11.20 23.40 4.98
N GLY A 35 -12.08 22.45 5.27
CA GLY A 35 -13.07 21.96 4.33
C GLY A 35 -12.76 20.61 3.69
N ALA A 36 -12.25 19.64 4.47
CA ALA A 36 -12.10 18.25 4.02
C ALA A 36 -13.40 17.75 3.39
N PRO A 37 -13.36 17.12 2.19
CA PRO A 37 -14.55 16.59 1.55
C PRO A 37 -15.25 15.57 2.45
N ALA A 38 -16.58 15.49 2.35
CA ALA A 38 -17.35 14.54 3.13
C ALA A 38 -16.91 13.10 2.81
N LEU A 39 -16.70 12.29 3.85
CA LEU A 39 -16.29 10.90 3.71
C LEU A 39 -17.35 10.05 3.00
N PRO A 40 -16.95 9.03 2.23
CA PRO A 40 -17.84 8.17 1.48
C PRO A 40 -18.54 7.16 2.40
N THR A 41 -19.69 7.53 2.92
CA THR A 41 -20.50 6.71 3.83
C THR A 41 -21.78 6.17 3.20
N SER A 42 -22.10 6.58 1.97
CA SER A 42 -23.28 6.12 1.23
C SER A 42 -22.87 5.14 0.14
N MET A 43 -23.54 3.99 0.08
CA MET A 43 -23.29 3.00 -0.98
C MET A 43 -23.82 3.52 -2.32
N HIS A 44 -22.94 3.60 -3.31
CA HIS A 44 -23.28 3.97 -4.68
C HIS A 44 -23.69 2.74 -5.50
N ALA A 45 -22.89 1.69 -5.46
CA ALA A 45 -23.11 0.47 -6.23
C ALA A 45 -22.60 -0.77 -5.48
N ALA A 46 -23.30 -1.88 -5.66
CA ALA A 46 -22.87 -3.21 -5.30
C ALA A 46 -22.53 -3.98 -6.59
N LEU A 47 -21.28 -4.39 -6.72
CA LEU A 47 -20.75 -5.07 -7.89
C LEU A 47 -20.72 -6.57 -7.59
N ALA A 48 -21.70 -7.29 -8.09
CA ALA A 48 -21.80 -8.73 -7.94
C ALA A 48 -21.08 -9.46 -9.07
N GLY A 49 -20.36 -10.52 -8.73
CA GLY A 49 -19.71 -11.31 -9.77
C GLY A 49 -18.68 -12.31 -9.25
N HIS A 50 -17.86 -11.98 -8.26
CA HIS A 50 -16.93 -12.95 -7.67
C HIS A 50 -17.72 -14.02 -6.91
N GLU A 51 -17.32 -15.29 -7.12
CA GLU A 51 -17.94 -16.47 -6.49
C GLU A 51 -17.25 -16.89 -5.19
N ALA A 52 -16.17 -16.16 -4.82
CA ALA A 52 -15.37 -16.41 -3.63
C ALA A 52 -14.83 -15.08 -3.09
N PRO A 53 -14.18 -15.06 -1.91
CA PRO A 53 -13.62 -13.86 -1.30
C PRO A 53 -12.81 -13.00 -2.27
N VAL A 54 -13.05 -11.68 -2.22
CA VAL A 54 -12.26 -10.68 -2.95
C VAL A 54 -10.99 -10.41 -2.15
N LEU A 55 -9.83 -10.57 -2.78
CA LEU A 55 -8.54 -10.44 -2.12
C LEU A 55 -7.84 -9.08 -2.38
N ALA A 56 -8.16 -8.44 -3.50
CA ALA A 56 -7.67 -7.11 -3.84
C ALA A 56 -8.73 -6.29 -4.57
N ALA A 57 -8.71 -5.00 -4.34
CA ALA A 57 -9.44 -3.99 -5.10
C ALA A 57 -8.48 -2.82 -5.35
N ARG A 58 -8.43 -2.32 -6.58
CA ARG A 58 -7.57 -1.21 -7.00
C ARG A 58 -8.29 -0.33 -7.99
N PHE A 59 -8.31 0.96 -7.76
CA PHE A 59 -8.68 1.91 -8.81
C PHE A 59 -7.54 2.03 -9.82
N SER A 60 -7.88 2.27 -11.09
CA SER A 60 -6.89 2.73 -12.06
C SER A 60 -6.33 4.09 -11.66
N LYS A 61 -5.14 4.43 -12.12
CA LYS A 61 -4.45 5.67 -11.71
C LYS A 61 -5.20 6.95 -12.07
N ASP A 62 -6.09 6.90 -13.06
CA ASP A 62 -7.02 7.97 -13.43
C ASP A 62 -8.39 7.89 -12.73
N GLY A 63 -8.65 6.81 -11.98
CA GLY A 63 -9.91 6.56 -11.30
C GLY A 63 -11.08 6.13 -12.20
N ALA A 64 -10.86 5.98 -13.51
CA ALA A 64 -11.93 5.63 -14.45
C ALA A 64 -12.44 4.19 -14.27
N TYR A 65 -11.59 3.31 -13.81
CA TYR A 65 -11.86 1.88 -13.66
C TYR A 65 -11.57 1.39 -12.26
N LEU A 66 -12.21 0.29 -11.90
CA LEU A 66 -11.92 -0.47 -10.70
C LEU A 66 -11.53 -1.90 -11.09
N LEU A 67 -10.45 -2.38 -10.54
CA LEU A 67 -9.96 -3.75 -10.68
C LEU A 67 -10.20 -4.51 -9.39
N THR A 68 -10.64 -5.76 -9.50
CA THR A 68 -10.79 -6.64 -8.34
C THR A 68 -10.22 -8.01 -8.63
N ALA A 69 -9.58 -8.62 -7.64
CA ALA A 69 -8.99 -9.95 -7.74
C ALA A 69 -9.55 -10.85 -6.63
N GLY A 70 -9.82 -12.11 -6.94
CA GLY A 70 -10.53 -13.00 -6.05
C GLY A 70 -9.93 -14.39 -5.88
N LYS A 71 -10.40 -15.05 -4.84
CA LYS A 71 -10.07 -16.46 -4.54
C LYS A 71 -10.68 -17.42 -5.58
N ASP A 72 -11.64 -16.95 -6.38
CA ASP A 72 -12.24 -17.65 -7.53
C ASP A 72 -11.30 -17.80 -8.73
N ARG A 73 -10.04 -17.40 -8.60
CA ARG A 73 -8.99 -17.46 -9.64
C ARG A 73 -9.24 -16.53 -10.81
N THR A 74 -10.15 -15.57 -10.65
CA THR A 74 -10.45 -14.52 -11.64
C THR A 74 -10.07 -13.15 -11.12
N PHE A 75 -9.86 -12.24 -12.05
CA PHE A 75 -9.86 -10.83 -11.75
C PHE A 75 -10.78 -10.11 -12.74
N ARG A 76 -11.34 -8.97 -12.33
CA ARG A 76 -12.39 -8.30 -13.06
C ARG A 76 -12.10 -6.82 -13.20
N LEU A 77 -12.47 -6.28 -14.34
CA LEU A 77 -12.45 -4.86 -14.66
C LEU A 77 -13.89 -4.33 -14.61
N TRP A 78 -14.09 -3.28 -13.87
CA TRP A 78 -15.40 -2.66 -13.65
C TRP A 78 -15.41 -1.19 -14.05
N ASN A 79 -16.57 -0.72 -14.48
CA ASN A 79 -16.88 0.70 -14.45
C ASN A 79 -17.52 1.01 -13.09
N PRO A 80 -16.80 1.68 -12.16
CA PRO A 80 -17.32 1.89 -10.80
C PRO A 80 -18.48 2.89 -10.77
N ARG A 81 -18.56 3.79 -11.75
CA ARG A 81 -19.62 4.81 -11.86
C ARG A 81 -20.94 4.21 -12.34
N LYS A 82 -20.87 3.26 -13.27
CA LYS A 82 -22.05 2.57 -13.80
C LYS A 82 -22.41 1.31 -13.02
N GLY A 83 -21.52 0.85 -12.14
CA GLY A 83 -21.71 -0.41 -11.41
C GLY A 83 -21.69 -1.65 -12.30
N THR A 84 -21.03 -1.61 -13.46
CA THR A 84 -21.05 -2.70 -14.46
C THR A 84 -19.69 -3.37 -14.60
N CYS A 85 -19.70 -4.70 -14.73
CA CYS A 85 -18.52 -5.47 -15.10
C CYS A 85 -18.24 -5.28 -16.59
N ILE A 86 -17.05 -4.78 -16.91
CA ILE A 86 -16.59 -4.60 -18.29
C ILE A 86 -16.03 -5.91 -18.82
N LYS A 87 -15.17 -6.54 -18.02
CA LYS A 87 -14.47 -7.76 -18.43
C LYS A 87 -14.09 -8.63 -17.26
N THR A 88 -14.17 -9.94 -17.45
CA THR A 88 -13.64 -10.94 -16.54
C THR A 88 -12.45 -11.63 -17.19
N TYR A 89 -11.36 -11.75 -16.44
CA TYR A 89 -10.15 -12.39 -16.88
C TYR A 89 -9.92 -13.66 -16.08
N ALA A 90 -9.54 -14.73 -16.78
CA ALA A 90 -9.20 -16.01 -16.21
C ALA A 90 -7.87 -16.51 -16.79
N GLY A 91 -7.09 -17.24 -15.99
CA GLY A 91 -5.81 -17.79 -16.46
C GLY A 91 -4.81 -18.11 -15.35
N HIS A 92 -5.05 -17.61 -14.12
CA HIS A 92 -4.33 -18.08 -12.95
C HIS A 92 -4.81 -19.49 -12.54
N ALA A 93 -3.86 -20.34 -12.18
CA ALA A 93 -4.17 -21.71 -11.73
C ALA A 93 -4.67 -21.74 -10.27
N ARG A 94 -4.37 -20.68 -9.50
CA ARG A 94 -4.80 -20.50 -8.11
C ARG A 94 -5.42 -19.12 -7.93
N GLU A 95 -5.73 -18.76 -6.68
CA GLU A 95 -6.29 -17.46 -6.32
C GLU A 95 -5.43 -16.31 -6.85
N VAL A 96 -6.08 -15.25 -7.35
CA VAL A 96 -5.43 -13.99 -7.71
C VAL A 96 -5.38 -13.12 -6.45
N ARG A 97 -4.17 -12.77 -6.03
CA ARG A 97 -3.96 -12.10 -4.74
C ARG A 97 -3.84 -10.60 -4.84
N ASP A 98 -3.32 -10.10 -5.95
CA ASP A 98 -3.23 -8.66 -6.20
C ASP A 98 -3.29 -8.38 -7.70
N VAL A 99 -3.66 -7.14 -8.04
CA VAL A 99 -3.80 -6.62 -9.39
C VAL A 99 -3.44 -5.16 -9.41
N ASP A 100 -2.80 -4.70 -10.47
CA ASP A 100 -2.50 -3.28 -10.68
C ASP A 100 -2.69 -2.91 -12.15
N ALA A 101 -3.00 -1.63 -12.41
CA ALA A 101 -3.16 -1.08 -13.75
C ALA A 101 -2.03 -0.13 -14.10
N ALA A 102 -1.56 -0.21 -15.33
CA ALA A 102 -0.69 0.81 -15.91
C ALA A 102 -1.40 2.16 -16.00
N ALA A 103 -0.67 3.27 -15.94
CA ALA A 103 -1.21 4.62 -15.91
C ALA A 103 -2.02 4.96 -17.19
N ASP A 104 -1.65 4.35 -18.30
CA ASP A 104 -2.32 4.50 -19.59
C ASP A 104 -3.54 3.57 -19.75
N ASN A 105 -3.87 2.76 -18.74
CA ASN A 105 -4.91 1.72 -18.74
C ASN A 105 -4.78 0.68 -19.87
N SER A 106 -3.64 0.59 -20.54
CA SER A 106 -3.43 -0.37 -21.63
C SER A 106 -3.08 -1.76 -21.13
N ARG A 107 -2.44 -1.86 -19.96
CA ARG A 107 -1.91 -3.11 -19.40
C ARG A 107 -2.33 -3.30 -17.95
N LEU A 108 -2.47 -4.57 -17.56
CA LEU A 108 -2.72 -4.97 -16.19
C LEU A 108 -1.63 -5.95 -15.74
N ALA A 109 -1.21 -5.85 -14.50
CA ALA A 109 -0.33 -6.81 -13.85
C ALA A 109 -1.11 -7.56 -12.78
N THR A 110 -0.97 -8.88 -12.70
CA THR A 110 -1.64 -9.72 -11.69
C THR A 110 -0.67 -10.72 -11.11
N CYS A 111 -0.89 -11.09 -9.87
CA CYS A 111 -0.13 -12.13 -9.20
C CYS A 111 -1.03 -13.06 -8.38
N GLY A 112 -0.55 -14.26 -8.08
CA GLY A 112 -1.37 -15.22 -7.35
C GLY A 112 -0.60 -16.34 -6.65
N GLY A 113 -1.39 -17.25 -6.08
CA GLY A 113 -0.88 -18.44 -5.39
C GLY A 113 -0.18 -19.45 -6.30
N ASP A 114 -0.29 -19.31 -7.60
CA ASP A 114 0.36 -20.14 -8.62
C ASP A 114 1.83 -19.77 -8.88
N LYS A 115 2.39 -18.82 -8.12
CA LYS A 115 3.78 -18.34 -8.20
C LYS A 115 4.09 -17.52 -9.45
N ASP A 116 3.10 -17.23 -10.27
CA ASP A 116 3.25 -16.49 -11.51
C ASP A 116 2.85 -15.02 -11.34
N VAL A 117 3.50 -14.18 -12.12
CA VAL A 117 3.07 -12.80 -12.37
C VAL A 117 2.71 -12.70 -13.84
N PHE A 118 1.51 -12.22 -14.13
CA PHE A 118 1.03 -12.07 -15.51
C PHE A 118 0.90 -10.61 -15.90
N LEU A 119 1.28 -10.31 -17.11
CA LEU A 119 1.00 -9.05 -17.79
C LEU A 119 -0.09 -9.30 -18.85
N TRP A 120 -1.12 -8.46 -18.84
CA TRP A 120 -2.29 -8.58 -19.71
C TRP A 120 -2.47 -7.33 -20.55
N ASP A 121 -3.02 -7.50 -21.72
CA ASP A 121 -3.55 -6.42 -22.54
C ASP A 121 -5.04 -6.21 -22.20
N VAL A 122 -5.42 -4.96 -21.89
CA VAL A 122 -6.78 -4.63 -21.48
C VAL A 122 -7.76 -4.80 -22.64
N THR A 123 -7.38 -4.37 -23.83
CA THR A 123 -8.26 -4.33 -24.99
C THR A 123 -8.62 -5.73 -25.47
N SER A 124 -7.63 -6.56 -25.74
CA SER A 124 -7.85 -7.94 -26.20
C SER A 124 -8.25 -8.86 -25.03
N GLY A 125 -7.80 -8.57 -23.81
CA GLY A 125 -7.92 -9.43 -22.64
C GLY A 125 -6.97 -10.63 -22.69
N SER A 126 -6.01 -10.61 -23.59
CA SER A 126 -5.03 -11.68 -23.72
C SER A 126 -3.87 -11.47 -22.76
N ARG A 127 -3.27 -12.57 -22.36
CA ARG A 127 -2.04 -12.55 -21.59
C ARG A 127 -0.87 -12.23 -22.50
N LEU A 128 -0.23 -11.06 -22.29
CA LEU A 128 0.96 -10.65 -23.02
C LEU A 128 2.19 -11.41 -22.56
N ARG A 129 2.33 -11.60 -21.23
CA ARG A 129 3.52 -12.24 -20.64
C ARG A 129 3.19 -13.02 -19.40
N ARG A 130 4.06 -13.99 -19.12
CA ARG A 130 4.14 -14.72 -17.87
C ARG A 130 5.57 -14.57 -17.35
N PHE A 131 5.71 -13.83 -16.25
CA PHE A 131 6.98 -13.72 -15.54
C PHE A 131 7.11 -14.85 -14.53
N ARG A 132 8.28 -15.45 -14.49
CA ARG A 132 8.59 -16.62 -13.68
C ARG A 132 9.74 -16.35 -12.72
N GLY A 133 9.90 -17.27 -11.76
CA GLY A 133 11.06 -17.27 -10.88
C GLY A 133 10.70 -17.26 -9.40
N HIS A 134 9.52 -16.74 -8.99
CA HIS A 134 9.10 -16.90 -7.59
C HIS A 134 8.98 -18.39 -7.22
N GLU A 135 9.57 -18.74 -6.07
CA GLU A 135 9.53 -20.11 -5.54
C GLU A 135 8.30 -20.35 -4.65
N GLY A 136 7.65 -19.30 -4.20
CA GLY A 136 6.42 -19.30 -3.42
C GLY A 136 5.30 -18.50 -4.09
N GLY A 137 4.09 -18.56 -3.53
CA GLY A 137 2.97 -17.72 -4.01
C GLY A 137 3.31 -16.24 -3.92
N VAL A 138 2.86 -15.46 -4.89
CA VAL A 138 3.11 -14.02 -4.97
C VAL A 138 1.94 -13.28 -4.29
N ASN A 139 2.26 -12.37 -3.36
CA ASN A 139 1.28 -11.70 -2.51
C ASN A 139 0.91 -10.28 -2.96
N ALA A 140 1.80 -9.62 -3.69
CA ALA A 140 1.59 -8.25 -4.13
C ALA A 140 2.28 -8.01 -5.47
N VAL A 141 1.70 -7.12 -6.28
CA VAL A 141 2.21 -6.67 -7.57
C VAL A 141 1.93 -5.19 -7.76
N ALA A 142 2.84 -4.47 -8.38
CA ALA A 142 2.65 -3.06 -8.73
C ALA A 142 3.45 -2.70 -9.98
N PHE A 143 2.96 -1.73 -10.75
CA PHE A 143 3.74 -1.09 -11.79
C PHE A 143 4.69 -0.05 -11.21
N ALA A 144 5.87 0.07 -11.80
CA ALA A 144 6.91 1.01 -11.42
C ALA A 144 7.67 1.53 -12.64
N GLY A 145 8.49 2.57 -12.39
CA GLY A 145 9.35 3.17 -13.40
C GLY A 145 8.61 4.08 -14.38
N GLU A 146 9.37 4.66 -15.31
CA GLU A 146 8.81 5.52 -16.35
C GLU A 146 7.90 4.74 -17.28
N ASN A 147 6.69 5.27 -17.52
CA ASN A 147 5.66 4.66 -18.38
C ASN A 147 5.30 3.23 -17.97
N ASP A 148 5.35 2.92 -16.66
CA ASP A 148 5.04 1.60 -16.14
C ASP A 148 5.82 0.48 -16.88
N SER A 149 7.10 0.75 -17.08
CA SER A 149 7.99 -0.15 -17.83
C SER A 149 8.46 -1.35 -17.02
N VAL A 150 8.27 -1.32 -15.71
CA VAL A 150 8.67 -2.37 -14.77
C VAL A 150 7.47 -2.86 -13.99
N VAL A 151 7.37 -4.17 -13.79
CA VAL A 151 6.47 -4.79 -12.83
C VAL A 151 7.30 -5.23 -11.63
N VAL A 152 6.88 -4.81 -10.44
CA VAL A 152 7.45 -5.23 -9.16
C VAL A 152 6.52 -6.23 -8.51
N SER A 153 7.05 -7.31 -7.99
CA SER A 153 6.27 -8.32 -7.28
C SER A 153 6.96 -8.79 -6.01
N ALA A 154 6.19 -9.25 -5.04
CA ALA A 154 6.70 -9.76 -3.78
C ALA A 154 5.89 -10.97 -3.30
N GLY A 155 6.55 -11.92 -2.64
CA GLY A 155 5.91 -13.17 -2.30
C GLY A 155 6.44 -13.91 -1.09
N PHE A 156 5.95 -15.14 -0.95
CA PHE A 156 6.30 -16.06 0.13
C PHE A 156 7.77 -16.52 0.10
N ASP A 157 8.44 -16.39 -1.03
CA ASP A 157 9.85 -16.72 -1.18
C ASP A 157 10.80 -15.66 -0.57
N ARG A 158 10.25 -14.69 0.14
CA ARG A 158 10.99 -13.62 0.82
C ARG A 158 11.75 -12.71 -0.15
N THR A 159 11.29 -12.65 -1.41
CA THR A 159 11.92 -11.80 -2.43
C THR A 159 10.98 -10.72 -2.95
N VAL A 160 11.59 -9.60 -3.33
CA VAL A 160 10.98 -8.59 -4.21
C VAL A 160 11.68 -8.70 -5.56
N ARG A 161 10.90 -8.85 -6.63
CA ARG A 161 11.40 -9.06 -7.99
C ARG A 161 10.91 -7.99 -8.93
N PHE A 162 11.81 -7.57 -9.81
CA PHE A 162 11.57 -6.54 -10.82
C PHE A 162 11.61 -7.17 -12.19
N PHE A 163 10.59 -6.94 -13.01
CA PHE A 163 10.48 -7.49 -14.36
C PHE A 163 10.32 -6.38 -15.37
N ASP A 164 11.12 -6.37 -16.44
CA ASP A 164 10.99 -5.41 -17.52
C ASP A 164 9.86 -5.82 -18.48
N CYS A 165 8.86 -4.97 -18.60
CA CYS A 165 7.71 -5.18 -19.48
C CYS A 165 8.05 -5.05 -20.97
N ARG A 166 9.15 -4.39 -21.31
CA ARG A 166 9.58 -4.13 -22.69
C ARG A 166 10.46 -5.23 -23.26
N SER A 167 11.30 -5.82 -22.42
CA SER A 167 12.19 -6.91 -22.82
C SER A 167 11.40 -8.19 -23.11
N GLY A 168 11.90 -9.03 -24.03
CA GLY A 168 11.30 -10.36 -24.29
C GLY A 168 11.52 -11.38 -23.17
N ARG A 169 12.21 -11.01 -22.08
CA ARG A 169 12.62 -11.92 -21.01
C ARG A 169 11.47 -12.17 -20.03
N ALA A 170 11.38 -13.41 -19.56
CA ALA A 170 10.44 -13.80 -18.51
C ALA A 170 11.05 -13.72 -17.11
N ASP A 171 12.38 -13.63 -17.03
CA ASP A 171 13.13 -13.61 -15.77
C ASP A 171 13.23 -12.21 -15.19
N ALA A 172 13.37 -12.13 -13.88
CA ALA A 172 13.56 -10.87 -13.17
C ALA A 172 14.88 -10.19 -13.59
N ILE A 173 14.82 -8.87 -13.82
CA ILE A 173 16.01 -8.04 -14.07
C ILE A 173 16.75 -7.72 -12.77
N GLN A 174 16.04 -7.76 -11.63
CA GLN A 174 16.59 -7.56 -10.32
C GLN A 174 15.81 -8.37 -9.29
N ILE A 175 16.51 -8.90 -8.29
CA ILE A 175 15.95 -9.64 -7.17
C ILE A 175 16.52 -9.06 -5.88
N ILE A 176 15.64 -8.67 -4.95
CA ILE A 176 16.00 -8.20 -3.63
C ILE A 176 15.52 -9.24 -2.62
N GLY A 177 16.39 -9.64 -1.70
CA GLY A 177 16.08 -10.69 -0.71
C GLY A 177 16.39 -12.11 -1.21
N GLY A 178 15.91 -13.10 -0.47
CA GLY A 178 16.14 -14.51 -0.75
C GLY A 178 17.40 -15.08 -0.07
N VAL A 179 17.67 -16.34 -0.33
CA VAL A 179 18.82 -17.05 0.29
C VAL A 179 20.12 -16.53 -0.32
N GLY A 180 20.95 -15.88 0.51
CA GLY A 180 22.28 -15.37 0.09
C GLY A 180 22.30 -13.92 -0.41
N GLY A 181 21.17 -13.20 -0.40
CA GLY A 181 21.10 -11.76 -0.73
C GLY A 181 21.60 -10.88 0.42
N THR A 182 22.15 -9.70 0.07
CA THR A 182 22.64 -8.71 1.05
C THR A 182 21.52 -8.00 1.81
N SER A 183 20.30 -8.05 1.29
CA SER A 183 19.09 -7.48 1.87
C SER A 183 18.07 -8.59 2.04
N SER A 184 17.90 -9.10 3.25
CA SER A 184 17.06 -10.26 3.47
C SER A 184 15.85 -9.94 4.32
N PHE A 185 14.66 -10.10 3.74
CA PHE A 185 13.48 -10.37 4.54
C PHE A 185 13.65 -11.76 5.20
N LYS A 186 13.40 -11.82 6.51
CA LYS A 186 13.48 -13.09 7.25
C LYS A 186 12.29 -13.99 6.98
N ASP A 187 11.17 -13.42 6.53
CA ASP A 187 9.93 -14.12 6.25
C ASP A 187 9.23 -13.53 5.00
N ALA A 188 8.07 -14.07 4.66
CA ALA A 188 7.27 -13.72 3.49
C ALA A 188 7.00 -12.22 3.36
N VAL A 189 7.17 -11.67 2.16
CA VAL A 189 6.73 -10.31 1.84
C VAL A 189 5.25 -10.34 1.52
N THR A 190 4.47 -9.53 2.24
CA THR A 190 2.99 -9.55 2.22
C THR A 190 2.37 -8.49 1.35
N CYS A 191 3.01 -7.33 1.24
CA CYS A 191 2.45 -6.14 0.62
C CYS A 191 3.54 -5.27 -0.01
N LEU A 192 3.14 -4.52 -1.05
CA LEU A 192 3.96 -3.55 -1.78
C LEU A 192 3.19 -2.25 -1.98
N ALA A 193 3.92 -1.16 -2.00
CA ALA A 193 3.47 0.12 -2.54
C ALA A 193 4.59 0.75 -3.37
N VAL A 194 4.22 1.52 -4.39
CA VAL A 194 5.16 2.21 -5.28
C VAL A 194 4.79 3.68 -5.36
N SER A 195 5.78 4.54 -5.23
CA SER A 195 5.65 6.00 -5.44
C SER A 195 6.88 6.49 -6.22
N GLY A 196 6.68 6.80 -7.49
CA GLY A 196 7.78 7.17 -8.39
C GLY A 196 8.79 6.04 -8.56
N THR A 197 10.02 6.26 -8.08
CA THR A 197 11.10 5.26 -8.05
C THR A 197 11.19 4.49 -6.73
N LYS A 198 10.45 4.94 -5.70
CA LYS A 198 10.46 4.30 -4.38
C LYS A 198 9.53 3.11 -4.34
N VAL A 199 9.99 2.00 -3.82
CA VAL A 199 9.22 0.78 -3.56
C VAL A 199 9.26 0.51 -2.07
N LEU A 200 8.11 0.41 -1.43
CA LEU A 200 7.95 0.05 -0.03
C LEU A 200 7.39 -1.35 0.06
N ALA A 201 8.06 -2.23 0.78
CA ALA A 201 7.66 -3.61 0.98
C ALA A 201 7.53 -3.94 2.47
N GLY A 202 6.45 -4.63 2.84
CA GLY A 202 6.20 -5.09 4.19
C GLY A 202 6.26 -6.61 4.30
N SER A 203 6.82 -7.11 5.41
CA SER A 203 7.05 -8.54 5.64
C SER A 203 6.40 -9.06 6.91
N VAL A 204 6.19 -10.37 6.95
CA VAL A 204 5.70 -11.11 8.13
C VAL A 204 6.69 -11.00 9.30
N ASP A 205 7.98 -10.80 9.02
CA ASP A 205 9.01 -10.62 10.06
C ASP A 205 8.90 -9.29 10.84
N GLY A 206 7.91 -8.46 10.50
CA GLY A 206 7.64 -7.17 11.14
C GLY A 206 8.41 -6.00 10.53
N SER A 207 9.26 -6.24 9.54
CA SER A 207 10.00 -5.19 8.85
C SER A 207 9.20 -4.57 7.71
N ALA A 208 9.34 -3.26 7.53
CA ALA A 208 8.99 -2.55 6.32
C ALA A 208 10.28 -1.95 5.74
N LYS A 209 10.50 -2.12 4.44
CA LYS A 209 11.73 -1.71 3.78
C LYS A 209 11.45 -0.88 2.55
N THR A 210 12.18 0.22 2.41
CA THR A 210 12.10 1.10 1.24
C THR A 210 13.28 0.86 0.32
N PHE A 211 13.01 0.70 -0.97
CA PHE A 211 14.01 0.50 -2.01
C PHE A 211 13.88 1.58 -3.08
N ASP A 212 15.00 2.00 -3.64
CA ASP A 212 14.98 2.73 -4.91
C ASP A 212 15.06 1.74 -6.06
N ALA A 213 14.04 1.74 -6.93
CA ALA A 213 13.94 0.83 -8.07
C ALA A 213 15.09 0.99 -9.09
N ARG A 214 15.83 2.12 -9.08
CA ARG A 214 16.95 2.38 -9.97
C ARG A 214 18.29 2.00 -9.34
N ALA A 215 18.46 2.34 -8.06
CA ALA A 215 19.74 2.19 -7.36
C ALA A 215 19.85 0.87 -6.59
N GLY A 216 18.74 0.19 -6.32
CA GLY A 216 18.72 -1.02 -5.50
C GLY A 216 19.16 -0.79 -4.06
N VAL A 217 19.18 0.47 -3.61
CA VAL A 217 19.57 0.84 -2.25
C VAL A 217 18.40 0.58 -1.33
N GLU A 218 18.68 -0.14 -0.27
CA GLU A 218 17.73 -0.48 0.79
C GLU A 218 17.85 0.50 1.94
N ARG A 219 16.72 0.93 2.46
CA ARG A 219 16.57 1.52 3.77
C ARG A 219 15.63 0.67 4.60
N GLU A 220 16.08 0.17 5.71
CA GLU A 220 15.28 -0.63 6.62
C GLU A 220 14.63 0.27 7.66
N ASP A 221 13.29 0.37 7.59
CA ASP A 221 12.47 1.00 8.61
C ASP A 221 11.87 -0.12 9.47
N ALA A 222 12.56 -0.51 10.53
CA ALA A 222 12.13 -1.61 11.39
C ALA A 222 10.97 -1.19 12.29
N PHE A 223 9.80 -1.69 11.99
CA PHE A 223 8.65 -1.64 12.88
C PHE A 223 8.64 -2.82 13.82
N GLY A 224 9.14 -2.70 15.01
CA GLY A 224 9.02 -3.66 16.08
C GLY A 224 8.77 -5.11 15.64
N ALA A 225 9.80 -5.92 15.62
CA ALA A 225 9.89 -7.27 15.03
C ALA A 225 8.87 -8.32 15.54
N ASP A 226 7.87 -7.93 16.30
CA ASP A 226 6.89 -8.82 16.94
C ASP A 226 5.56 -8.93 16.19
N ARG A 227 5.36 -8.13 15.12
CA ARG A 227 4.06 -8.06 14.42
C ARG A 227 4.21 -8.05 12.91
N PRO A 228 3.60 -9.02 12.21
CA PRO A 228 3.57 -9.05 10.76
C PRO A 228 3.03 -7.76 10.15
N VAL A 229 3.78 -7.17 9.22
CA VAL A 229 3.29 -6.08 8.37
C VAL A 229 2.39 -6.67 7.30
N ILE A 230 1.18 -6.15 7.16
CA ILE A 230 0.16 -6.68 6.24
C ILE A 230 -0.33 -5.66 5.22
N SER A 231 -0.05 -4.38 5.44
CA SER A 231 -0.46 -3.30 4.55
C SER A 231 0.58 -2.19 4.57
N VAL A 232 0.91 -1.68 3.39
CA VAL A 232 1.73 -0.48 3.22
C VAL A 232 1.12 0.44 2.18
N ALA A 233 1.26 1.75 2.37
CA ALA A 233 0.87 2.77 1.39
C ALA A 233 1.77 4.00 1.55
N PHE A 234 2.02 4.72 0.46
CA PHE A 234 2.64 6.04 0.51
C PHE A 234 1.58 7.14 0.67
N SER A 235 1.96 8.26 1.27
CA SER A 235 1.22 9.52 1.14
C SER A 235 1.30 10.05 -0.29
N GLY A 236 0.39 10.93 -0.67
CA GLY A 236 0.33 11.50 -2.02
C GLY A 236 1.60 12.25 -2.42
N ASP A 237 2.30 12.84 -1.46
CA ASP A 237 3.59 13.51 -1.65
C ASP A 237 4.81 12.56 -1.60
N GLY A 238 4.60 11.28 -1.23
CA GLY A 238 5.65 10.27 -1.13
C GLY A 238 6.65 10.48 0.00
N ASN A 239 6.34 11.34 0.99
CA ASN A 239 7.20 11.63 2.14
C ASN A 239 6.85 10.80 3.37
N CYS A 240 5.61 10.31 3.45
CA CYS A 240 5.14 9.46 4.55
C CYS A 240 4.78 8.07 4.06
N ALA A 241 4.91 7.10 4.95
CA ALA A 241 4.49 5.72 4.77
C ALA A 241 3.45 5.35 5.81
N LEU A 242 2.31 4.83 5.36
CA LEU A 242 1.32 4.21 6.22
C LEU A 242 1.61 2.72 6.29
N VAL A 243 1.84 2.21 7.50
CA VAL A 243 2.18 0.80 7.73
C VAL A 243 1.19 0.19 8.70
N GLY A 244 0.52 -0.86 8.25
CA GLY A 244 -0.43 -1.63 9.03
C GLY A 244 0.13 -3.01 9.41
N THR A 245 0.04 -3.35 10.69
CA THR A 245 0.44 -4.67 11.21
C THR A 245 -0.77 -5.47 11.68
N LEU A 246 -0.59 -6.77 11.84
CA LEU A 246 -1.55 -7.58 12.60
C LEU A 246 -1.69 -7.07 14.04
N ARG A 247 -2.81 -7.40 14.69
CA ARG A 247 -3.15 -6.99 16.06
C ARG A 247 -3.30 -5.47 16.23
N ASP A 248 -3.97 -4.85 15.23
CA ASP A 248 -4.52 -3.49 15.30
C ASP A 248 -3.52 -2.33 15.46
N ARG A 249 -2.31 -2.45 14.95
CA ARG A 249 -1.42 -1.31 14.85
C ARG A 249 -1.41 -0.80 13.41
N LEU A 250 -1.76 0.46 13.24
CA LEU A 250 -1.64 1.19 11.99
C LEU A 250 -0.89 2.48 12.32
N ALA A 251 0.25 2.70 11.69
CA ALA A 251 1.15 3.80 11.99
C ALA A 251 1.51 4.58 10.72
N LEU A 252 1.53 5.90 10.83
CA LEU A 252 2.06 6.81 9.84
C LEU A 252 3.48 7.17 10.21
N LEU A 253 4.38 7.05 9.26
CA LEU A 253 5.80 7.31 9.44
C LEU A 253 6.31 8.36 8.49
N ASP A 254 7.28 9.09 8.92
CA ASP A 254 8.17 9.84 8.06
C ASP A 254 9.20 8.91 7.41
N ILE A 255 9.30 8.93 6.07
CA ILE A 255 10.20 8.04 5.33
C ILE A 255 11.67 8.46 5.50
N GLU A 256 11.93 9.74 5.72
CA GLU A 256 13.28 10.25 5.83
C GLU A 256 13.90 9.98 7.21
N THR A 257 13.10 10.11 8.27
CA THR A 257 13.56 9.95 9.66
C THR A 257 13.21 8.60 10.28
N ALA A 258 12.24 7.89 9.70
CA ALA A 258 11.60 6.69 10.27
C ALA A 258 10.85 6.95 11.59
N ASP A 259 10.54 8.21 11.90
CA ASP A 259 9.78 8.57 13.08
C ASP A 259 8.29 8.23 12.91
N VAL A 260 7.67 7.75 13.98
CA VAL A 260 6.22 7.54 14.03
C VAL A 260 5.54 8.89 14.24
N LEU A 261 4.80 9.35 13.23
CA LEU A 261 4.06 10.61 13.27
C LEU A 261 2.70 10.46 13.95
N ALA A 262 1.99 9.35 13.71
CA ALA A 262 0.69 9.06 14.29
C ALA A 262 0.42 7.55 14.35
N GLU A 263 -0.42 7.12 15.30
CA GLU A 263 -0.94 5.75 15.37
C GLU A 263 -2.48 5.76 15.38
N TYR A 264 -3.07 4.86 14.59
CA TYR A 264 -4.52 4.71 14.45
C TYR A 264 -4.93 3.35 14.99
N ARG A 265 -6.01 3.33 15.80
CA ARG A 265 -6.47 2.12 16.49
C ARG A 265 -7.98 1.96 16.39
N GLY A 266 -8.48 0.75 16.71
CA GLY A 266 -9.92 0.47 16.80
C GLY A 266 -10.47 -0.34 15.63
N ARG A 267 -9.61 -0.87 14.72
CA ARG A 267 -9.98 -1.90 13.76
C ARG A 267 -9.78 -3.29 14.35
N VAL A 268 -10.50 -4.26 13.85
CA VAL A 268 -10.25 -5.68 14.14
C VAL A 268 -9.38 -6.25 13.05
N CYS A 269 -8.19 -6.73 13.42
CA CYS A 269 -7.23 -7.32 12.49
C CYS A 269 -6.43 -8.40 13.23
N ARG A 270 -6.91 -9.64 13.17
CA ARG A 270 -6.34 -10.78 13.89
C ARG A 270 -5.52 -11.69 12.99
N ASP A 271 -6.14 -12.13 11.91
CA ASP A 271 -5.61 -13.21 11.07
C ASP A 271 -5.57 -12.87 9.58
N SER A 272 -6.30 -11.83 9.15
CA SER A 272 -6.48 -11.52 7.73
C SER A 272 -5.67 -10.31 7.30
N LYS A 273 -5.27 -10.29 6.04
CA LYS A 273 -4.72 -9.10 5.39
C LYS A 273 -5.84 -8.06 5.23
N THR A 274 -5.78 -6.99 6.02
CA THR A 274 -6.70 -5.87 5.95
C THR A 274 -5.96 -4.64 5.43
N PRO A 275 -6.20 -4.22 4.18
CA PRO A 275 -5.49 -3.09 3.59
C PRO A 275 -5.89 -1.77 4.25
N ALA A 276 -4.95 -0.83 4.24
CA ALA A 276 -5.14 0.55 4.65
C ALA A 276 -4.62 1.50 3.57
N ARG A 277 -5.25 2.66 3.42
CA ARG A 277 -4.93 3.70 2.42
C ARG A 277 -5.04 5.08 3.04
N LEU A 278 -4.33 6.03 2.44
CA LEU A 278 -4.63 7.45 2.65
C LEU A 278 -5.69 7.90 1.64
N THR A 279 -6.41 8.94 1.99
CA THR A 279 -7.34 9.61 1.07
C THR A 279 -6.56 10.40 0.02
N HIS A 280 -7.17 10.75 -1.11
CA HIS A 280 -6.55 11.48 -2.22
C HIS A 280 -5.99 12.86 -1.85
N ASP A 281 -6.47 13.44 -0.76
CA ASP A 281 -6.07 14.73 -0.20
C ASP A 281 -5.18 14.59 1.05
N ASP A 282 -4.80 13.36 1.40
CA ASP A 282 -4.07 13.00 2.62
C ASP A 282 -4.70 13.56 3.92
N ALA A 283 -6.02 13.83 3.91
CA ALA A 283 -6.70 14.33 5.10
C ALA A 283 -7.09 13.21 6.09
N HIS A 284 -7.27 12.00 5.59
CA HIS A 284 -7.71 10.86 6.40
C HIS A 284 -6.93 9.59 6.08
N VAL A 285 -6.90 8.70 7.04
CA VAL A 285 -6.47 7.31 6.89
C VAL A 285 -7.70 6.43 6.89
N VAL A 286 -7.79 5.49 5.94
CA VAL A 286 -8.91 4.56 5.85
C VAL A 286 -8.38 3.13 5.87
N ALA A 287 -8.97 2.26 6.67
CA ALA A 287 -8.57 0.86 6.74
C ALA A 287 -9.76 -0.09 6.78
N ALA A 288 -9.53 -1.25 6.21
CA ALA A 288 -10.41 -2.39 6.27
C ALA A 288 -10.33 -3.08 7.65
N SER A 289 -11.41 -3.72 8.06
CA SER A 289 -11.52 -4.42 9.34
C SER A 289 -12.21 -5.77 9.17
N GLU A 290 -11.80 -6.77 9.95
CA GLU A 290 -12.34 -8.13 9.89
C GLU A 290 -13.79 -8.23 10.38
N ASP A 291 -14.25 -7.24 11.15
CA ASP A 291 -15.62 -7.13 11.66
C ASP A 291 -16.62 -6.58 10.62
N GLY A 292 -16.19 -6.41 9.38
CA GLY A 292 -17.03 -5.94 8.27
C GLY A 292 -17.10 -4.43 8.12
N PHE A 293 -16.34 -3.68 8.90
CA PHE A 293 -16.29 -2.23 8.79
C PHE A 293 -15.11 -1.74 7.96
N ALA A 294 -15.29 -0.62 7.29
CA ALA A 294 -14.25 0.28 6.85
C ALA A 294 -14.24 1.48 7.81
N ILE A 295 -13.08 1.80 8.35
CA ILE A 295 -12.93 2.84 9.37
C ILE A 295 -12.03 3.93 8.81
N ALA A 296 -12.44 5.18 8.97
CA ALA A 296 -11.68 6.36 8.62
C ALA A 296 -11.28 7.14 9.86
N TRP A 297 -10.04 7.60 9.91
CA TRP A 297 -9.50 8.47 10.96
C TRP A 297 -9.01 9.77 10.36
N ASP A 298 -9.13 10.86 11.10
CA ASP A 298 -8.41 12.09 10.79
C ASP A 298 -6.91 11.84 10.85
N LEU A 299 -6.17 12.34 9.86
CA LEU A 299 -4.72 12.09 9.74
C LEU A 299 -3.93 12.66 10.92
N VAL A 300 -4.33 13.83 11.41
CA VAL A 300 -3.58 14.60 12.43
C VAL A 300 -3.93 14.18 13.84
N ASP A 301 -5.22 14.13 14.12
CA ASP A 301 -5.75 13.90 15.46
C ASP A 301 -5.89 12.41 15.79
N ALA A 302 -5.78 11.54 14.79
CA ALA A 302 -6.02 10.10 14.87
C ALA A 302 -7.41 9.74 15.43
N ALA A 303 -8.34 10.71 15.43
CA ALA A 303 -9.71 10.50 15.86
C ALA A 303 -10.50 9.77 14.78
N VAL A 304 -11.41 8.87 15.18
CA VAL A 304 -12.31 8.20 14.24
C VAL A 304 -13.27 9.22 13.64
N ALA A 305 -13.14 9.45 12.33
CA ALA A 305 -13.96 10.38 11.57
C ALA A 305 -15.23 9.70 11.02
N ALA A 306 -15.13 8.42 10.61
CA ALA A 306 -16.27 7.64 10.14
C ALA A 306 -16.07 6.13 10.32
N ARG A 307 -17.19 5.39 10.45
CA ARG A 307 -17.25 3.94 10.38
C ARG A 307 -18.34 3.55 9.40
N VAL A 308 -18.00 2.78 8.39
CA VAL A 308 -18.93 2.29 7.37
C VAL A 308 -19.06 0.79 7.52
N HIS A 309 -20.29 0.30 7.79
CA HIS A 309 -20.55 -1.13 7.83
C HIS A 309 -20.59 -1.66 6.40
N ALA A 310 -19.40 -1.96 5.88
CA ALA A 310 -19.22 -2.25 4.47
C ALA A 310 -19.67 -3.65 4.08
N HIS A 311 -19.40 -4.67 4.91
CA HIS A 311 -19.73 -6.07 4.63
C HIS A 311 -20.33 -6.74 5.88
N PRO A 312 -21.67 -6.62 6.11
CA PRO A 312 -22.32 -7.19 7.28
C PRO A 312 -22.09 -8.68 7.44
N GLY A 313 -21.56 -9.10 8.60
CA GLY A 313 -21.26 -10.51 8.89
C GLY A 313 -20.04 -11.10 8.17
N HIS A 314 -19.31 -10.29 7.40
CA HIS A 314 -18.17 -10.72 6.60
C HIS A 314 -17.01 -9.74 6.76
N GLY A 315 -15.76 -10.24 6.75
CA GLY A 315 -14.58 -9.38 6.85
C GLY A 315 -14.35 -8.58 5.56
N VAL A 316 -13.85 -7.34 5.71
CA VAL A 316 -13.36 -6.53 4.58
C VAL A 316 -11.93 -6.94 4.29
N THR A 317 -11.69 -7.52 3.13
CA THR A 317 -10.37 -8.06 2.71
C THR A 317 -9.68 -7.23 1.65
N ALA A 318 -10.43 -6.36 0.98
CA ALA A 318 -9.93 -5.46 -0.04
C ALA A 318 -10.48 -4.05 0.18
N LEU A 319 -9.64 -3.04 0.00
CA LEU A 319 -10.02 -1.64 0.12
C LEU A 319 -9.06 -0.82 -0.74
N ASP A 320 -9.62 0.12 -1.48
CA ASP A 320 -8.84 1.15 -2.15
C ASP A 320 -9.60 2.46 -2.20
N TRP A 321 -8.85 3.55 -2.35
CA TRP A 321 -9.36 4.90 -2.43
C TRP A 321 -9.15 5.46 -3.83
N HIS A 322 -10.17 6.17 -4.34
CA HIS A 322 -10.10 6.79 -5.66
C HIS A 322 -9.02 7.89 -5.68
N PRO A 323 -8.18 7.95 -6.72
CA PRO A 323 -7.01 8.83 -6.74
C PRO A 323 -7.32 10.32 -6.71
N THR A 324 -8.52 10.76 -7.12
CA THR A 324 -8.85 12.19 -7.28
C THR A 324 -10.21 12.57 -6.69
N ALA A 325 -10.96 11.64 -6.11
CA ALA A 325 -12.31 11.90 -5.62
C ALA A 325 -12.56 11.21 -4.27
N PRO A 326 -13.49 11.70 -3.45
CA PRO A 326 -13.86 11.07 -2.20
C PRO A 326 -14.74 9.82 -2.44
N VAL A 327 -14.15 8.82 -3.06
CA VAL A 327 -14.80 7.55 -3.40
C VAL A 327 -13.93 6.40 -2.89
N MET A 328 -14.56 5.43 -2.29
CA MET A 328 -13.91 4.24 -1.74
C MET A 328 -14.51 2.98 -2.37
N ALA A 329 -13.68 1.99 -2.64
CA ALA A 329 -14.11 0.65 -2.99
C ALA A 329 -13.73 -0.33 -1.89
N THR A 330 -14.65 -1.25 -1.55
CA THR A 330 -14.41 -2.32 -0.59
C THR A 330 -14.76 -3.67 -1.20
N GLY A 331 -13.98 -4.69 -0.86
CA GLY A 331 -14.25 -6.08 -1.20
C GLY A 331 -14.25 -6.95 0.05
N GLY A 332 -15.15 -7.90 0.13
CA GLY A 332 -15.34 -8.72 1.32
C GLY A 332 -15.15 -10.21 1.10
N THR A 333 -15.17 -10.95 2.20
CA THR A 333 -15.19 -12.41 2.19
C THR A 333 -16.50 -12.97 1.64
N ASP A 334 -17.54 -12.14 1.51
CA ASP A 334 -18.83 -12.44 0.86
C ASP A 334 -18.75 -12.48 -0.68
N GLY A 335 -17.58 -12.16 -1.27
CA GLY A 335 -17.41 -12.07 -2.73
C GLY A 335 -18.00 -10.79 -3.33
N ALA A 336 -18.64 -9.95 -2.53
CA ALA A 336 -19.18 -8.67 -3.01
C ALA A 336 -18.10 -7.59 -3.06
N VAL A 337 -18.23 -6.69 -4.03
CA VAL A 337 -17.47 -5.46 -4.10
C VAL A 337 -18.45 -4.29 -4.00
N ARG A 338 -18.17 -3.30 -3.18
CA ARG A 338 -19.05 -2.15 -2.97
C ARG A 338 -18.30 -0.85 -3.21
N VAL A 339 -18.96 0.09 -3.91
CA VAL A 339 -18.45 1.43 -4.17
C VAL A 339 -19.19 2.42 -3.28
N TRP A 340 -18.47 3.25 -2.59
CA TRP A 340 -18.95 4.20 -1.59
C TRP A 340 -18.65 5.62 -2.02
N VAL A 341 -19.62 6.50 -1.81
CA VAL A 341 -19.54 7.94 -2.14
C VAL A 341 -20.02 8.77 -0.95
N PRO A 342 -19.72 10.07 -0.91
CA PRO A 342 -20.30 10.95 0.11
C PRO A 342 -21.83 10.95 0.06
N PRO A 343 -22.51 11.21 1.19
CA PRO A 343 -23.95 11.32 1.23
C PRO A 343 -24.47 12.31 0.18
N GLY A 344 -25.43 11.87 -0.65
CA GLY A 344 -25.97 12.66 -1.77
C GLY A 344 -25.10 12.73 -3.03
N GLY A 345 -23.86 12.19 -2.99
CA GLY A 345 -22.90 12.25 -4.10
C GLY A 345 -23.14 11.26 -5.24
N SER A 346 -24.02 10.28 -5.07
CA SER A 346 -24.19 9.17 -6.03
C SER A 346 -24.58 9.65 -7.43
N ALA A 347 -25.50 10.60 -7.55
CA ALA A 347 -25.92 11.14 -8.85
C ALA A 347 -24.83 11.99 -9.52
N ALA A 348 -24.01 12.71 -8.74
CA ALA A 348 -22.88 13.47 -9.25
C ALA A 348 -21.79 12.53 -9.78
N TYR A 349 -21.41 11.54 -8.99
CA TYR A 349 -20.40 10.55 -9.39
C TYR A 349 -20.79 9.77 -10.65
N ALA A 350 -22.06 9.42 -10.81
CA ALA A 350 -22.56 8.74 -12.00
C ALA A 350 -22.52 9.61 -13.27
N ARG A 351 -22.68 10.96 -13.15
CA ARG A 351 -22.70 11.89 -14.30
C ARG A 351 -21.34 12.22 -14.88
N ASP A 352 -20.28 12.22 -14.05
CA ASP A 352 -18.91 12.51 -14.50
C ASP A 352 -18.32 11.43 -15.43
N ALA A 353 -19.14 10.51 -15.90
CA ALA A 353 -18.77 9.40 -16.79
C ALA A 353 -18.81 9.78 -18.30
N ARG A 354 -18.59 11.08 -18.66
CA ARG A 354 -18.50 11.50 -20.07
C ARG A 354 -17.08 11.58 -20.55
#